data_6983805d4c2cf2e72c8a2f0dde4cb7d0
#
_entry.id   6983805d4c2cf2e72c8a2f0dde4cb7d0
#
_cell.length_a   1.000
_cell.length_b   1.000
_cell.length_c   1.000
_cell.angle_alpha   90.00
_cell.angle_beta   90.00
_cell.angle_gamma   90.00
#
_symmetry.space_group_name_H-M   'P 1'
#
loop_
_entity.id
_entity.type
_entity.pdbx_description
1 polymer ?
#
loop_
_entity_poly.entity_id
_entity_poly.type
_entity_poly.pdbx_seq_one_letter_code
_entity_poly.pdbx_strand_id
1 'polypeptide(L)'
;MRPVLVTGGNRSGTSWLGEMLCLSRELVYIWEPFNFEHERPDILPSHPLKRHYQRVLPEQQGPMGRFMLWCVLHDVIRFNGRGPGPAELVRKDLKVARIFAELALGRKAPLFKDPIALMSAEWVAERFDARVLMAVRHPAAYVNSVRRLDWRTPVEDFTEQPRLLESLPADLSEALLKRASERPLPEHFDLVDAALCWRVFYTVVNQYRSRHPDWIVVRHEDMCRDYMEGFRRLYDILGLTWSEEVAAGVEGSSGRDNRVVQGDVAHPKTQDSRTLAEIWKGRFTPGELSTIRELSSPAWEAFYPAQTWEQLQD
;
A
#
# COMPACT_ATOMS: atom_id res chain seq x y z
N MET A 1 -3.21 22.46 -1.02
CA MET A 1 -2.66 21.19 -0.45
C MET A 1 -2.29 20.26 -1.60
N ARG A 2 -1.19 19.51 -1.52
CA ARG A 2 -0.76 18.56 -2.55
C ARG A 2 -1.39 17.18 -2.32
N PRO A 3 -1.76 16.44 -3.38
CA PRO A 3 -2.15 15.03 -3.26
C PRO A 3 -1.06 14.18 -2.58
N VAL A 4 -1.48 13.05 -2.00
CA VAL A 4 -0.58 12.08 -1.38
C VAL A 4 -0.81 10.72 -2.02
N LEU A 5 0.26 10.05 -2.47
CA LEU A 5 0.24 8.63 -2.82
C LEU A 5 0.81 7.83 -1.65
N VAL A 6 0.00 6.95 -1.07
CA VAL A 6 0.44 5.94 -0.10
C VAL A 6 0.56 4.61 -0.82
N THR A 7 1.78 4.14 -1.04
CA THR A 7 2.08 2.94 -1.80
C THR A 7 3.12 2.04 -1.10
N GLY A 8 3.56 0.97 -1.77
CA GLY A 8 4.47 -0.04 -1.27
C GLY A 8 4.04 -1.42 -1.75
N GLY A 9 4.64 -2.50 -1.26
CA GLY A 9 4.08 -3.84 -1.50
C GLY A 9 2.67 -3.95 -0.90
N ASN A 10 1.79 -4.76 -1.48
CA ASN A 10 0.56 -5.13 -0.80
C ASN A 10 0.88 -5.70 0.61
N ARG A 11 -0.03 -5.64 1.55
CA ARG A 11 0.18 -6.10 2.94
C ARG A 11 1.29 -5.37 3.73
N SER A 12 1.79 -4.24 3.25
CA SER A 12 2.80 -3.44 3.96
C SER A 12 2.23 -2.40 4.95
N GLY A 13 0.91 -2.37 5.14
CA GLY A 13 0.26 -1.44 6.07
C GLY A 13 -0.23 -0.14 5.41
N THR A 14 -0.27 -0.06 4.09
CA THR A 14 -0.72 1.13 3.33
C THR A 14 -2.14 1.57 3.69
N SER A 15 -3.07 0.63 3.96
CA SER A 15 -4.44 0.96 4.38
C SER A 15 -4.44 1.69 5.73
N TRP A 16 -3.73 1.17 6.71
CA TRP A 16 -3.60 1.79 8.03
C TRP A 16 -3.00 3.20 7.94
N LEU A 17 -1.89 3.34 7.18
CA LEU A 17 -1.27 4.66 6.96
C LEU A 17 -2.27 5.64 6.32
N GLY A 18 -2.96 5.22 5.26
CA GLY A 18 -3.92 6.07 4.56
C GLY A 18 -5.11 6.48 5.43
N GLU A 19 -5.68 5.55 6.21
CA GLU A 19 -6.79 5.82 7.11
C GLU A 19 -6.39 6.81 8.22
N MET A 20 -5.24 6.59 8.86
CA MET A 20 -4.75 7.47 9.91
C MET A 20 -4.41 8.89 9.40
N LEU A 21 -3.84 9.02 8.21
CA LEU A 21 -3.57 10.33 7.60
C LEU A 21 -4.87 11.08 7.25
N CYS A 22 -5.93 10.37 6.88
CA CYS A 22 -7.22 10.98 6.58
C CYS A 22 -8.02 11.44 7.82
N LEU A 23 -7.57 11.13 9.03
CA LEU A 23 -8.16 11.68 10.27
C LEU A 23 -8.04 13.21 10.36
N SER A 24 -7.06 13.80 9.69
CA SER A 24 -6.90 15.26 9.54
C SER A 24 -8.10 15.92 8.86
N ARG A 25 -8.89 15.15 8.09
CA ARG A 25 -9.97 15.65 7.22
C ARG A 25 -9.52 16.62 6.12
N GLU A 26 -8.22 16.86 6.01
CA GLU A 26 -7.60 17.65 4.95
C GLU A 26 -7.33 16.79 3.72
N LEU A 27 -7.22 15.46 3.92
CA LEU A 27 -7.07 14.47 2.86
C LEU A 27 -8.39 13.71 2.62
N VAL A 28 -8.66 13.38 1.37
CA VAL A 28 -9.80 12.59 0.92
C VAL A 28 -9.29 11.23 0.47
N TYR A 29 -9.71 10.17 1.17
CA TYR A 29 -9.28 8.81 0.90
C TYR A 29 -9.83 8.29 -0.43
N ILE A 30 -8.94 7.88 -1.33
CA ILE A 30 -9.25 7.27 -2.63
C ILE A 30 -8.68 5.86 -2.64
N TRP A 31 -9.56 4.89 -2.85
CA TRP A 31 -9.23 3.48 -2.67
C TRP A 31 -8.76 2.82 -3.97
N GLU A 32 -7.50 2.50 -4.04
CA GLU A 32 -6.81 1.66 -5.03
C GLU A 32 -7.25 1.88 -6.49
N PRO A 33 -6.99 3.07 -7.08
CA PRO A 33 -7.29 3.32 -8.49
C PRO A 33 -6.62 2.36 -9.47
N PHE A 34 -5.48 1.77 -9.12
CA PHE A 34 -4.75 0.82 -9.97
C PHE A 34 -5.26 -0.62 -9.87
N ASN A 35 -6.17 -0.90 -8.96
CA ASN A 35 -6.74 -2.22 -8.80
C ASN A 35 -7.90 -2.43 -9.79
N PHE A 36 -7.62 -3.10 -10.91
CA PHE A 36 -8.59 -3.34 -11.98
C PHE A 36 -9.64 -4.42 -11.62
N GLU A 37 -9.37 -5.23 -10.59
CA GLU A 37 -10.29 -6.26 -10.10
C GLU A 37 -11.36 -5.69 -9.15
N HIS A 38 -11.20 -4.45 -8.71
CA HIS A 38 -12.23 -3.82 -7.90
C HIS A 38 -13.50 -3.63 -8.71
N GLU A 39 -14.58 -4.26 -8.27
CA GLU A 39 -15.91 -4.00 -8.79
C GLU A 39 -16.24 -2.52 -8.63
N ARG A 40 -16.33 -1.82 -9.74
CA ARG A 40 -16.73 -0.42 -9.83
C ARG A 40 -18.02 -0.35 -10.62
N PRO A 41 -18.89 0.64 -10.34
CA PRO A 41 -20.13 0.80 -11.10
C PRO A 41 -19.86 0.91 -12.60
N ASP A 42 -20.76 0.33 -13.43
CA ASP A 42 -20.69 0.34 -14.89
C ASP A 42 -20.62 1.74 -15.52
N ILE A 43 -20.95 2.78 -14.74
CA ILE A 43 -20.83 4.18 -15.16
C ILE A 43 -19.38 4.67 -15.26
N LEU A 44 -18.43 3.93 -14.67
CA LEU A 44 -17.02 4.24 -14.82
C LEU A 44 -16.48 3.68 -16.14
N PRO A 45 -15.53 4.40 -16.78
CA PRO A 45 -14.86 3.85 -17.96
C PRO A 45 -14.14 2.55 -17.61
N SER A 46 -13.98 1.68 -18.61
CA SER A 46 -13.17 0.47 -18.46
C SER A 46 -11.78 0.78 -17.93
N HIS A 47 -11.27 -0.07 -17.04
CA HIS A 47 -9.98 0.14 -16.44
C HIS A 47 -8.86 0.11 -17.51
N PRO A 48 -7.98 1.12 -17.56
CA PRO A 48 -6.95 1.21 -18.60
C PRO A 48 -5.83 0.17 -18.45
N LEU A 49 -5.63 -0.36 -17.25
CA LEU A 49 -4.64 -1.39 -16.95
C LEU A 49 -5.31 -2.77 -16.90
N LYS A 50 -4.52 -3.83 -17.14
CA LYS A 50 -5.02 -5.20 -17.27
C LYS A 50 -4.31 -6.19 -16.34
N ARG A 51 -3.37 -5.70 -15.53
CA ARG A 51 -2.62 -6.52 -14.58
C ARG A 51 -2.25 -5.72 -13.33
N HIS A 52 -1.97 -6.40 -12.26
CA HIS A 52 -1.47 -5.79 -11.04
C HIS A 52 -0.03 -5.28 -11.26
N TYR A 53 0.34 -4.27 -10.49
CA TYR A 53 1.70 -3.68 -10.54
C TYR A 53 2.14 -3.27 -11.94
N GLN A 54 1.18 -2.93 -12.82
CA GLN A 54 1.48 -2.51 -14.18
C GLN A 54 2.11 -1.11 -14.16
N ARG A 55 3.25 -0.98 -14.87
CA ARG A 55 3.84 0.33 -15.16
C ARG A 55 2.99 1.04 -16.22
N VAL A 56 2.55 2.27 -15.93
CA VAL A 56 1.77 3.08 -16.89
C VAL A 56 2.65 3.45 -18.08
N LEU A 57 2.26 2.98 -19.25
CA LEU A 57 2.95 3.27 -20.51
C LEU A 57 2.49 4.61 -21.08
N PRO A 58 3.30 5.25 -21.97
CA PRO A 58 2.97 6.58 -22.54
C PRO A 58 1.56 6.67 -23.14
N GLU A 59 1.12 5.65 -23.87
CA GLU A 59 -0.22 5.58 -24.47
C GLU A 59 -1.35 5.42 -23.44
N GLN A 60 -1.05 4.93 -22.24
CA GLN A 60 -1.99 4.74 -21.15
C GLN A 60 -2.11 5.96 -20.23
N GLN A 61 -1.16 6.89 -20.25
CA GLN A 61 -1.10 8.02 -19.31
C GLN A 61 -2.37 8.88 -19.33
N GLY A 62 -2.88 9.21 -20.51
CA GLY A 62 -4.10 9.98 -20.67
C GLY A 62 -5.35 9.25 -20.16
N PRO A 63 -5.60 8.02 -20.63
CA PRO A 63 -6.71 7.20 -20.10
C PRO A 63 -6.63 6.98 -18.59
N MET A 64 -5.46 6.62 -18.05
CA MET A 64 -5.28 6.37 -16.63
C MET A 64 -5.46 7.64 -15.77
N GLY A 65 -4.97 8.79 -16.26
CA GLY A 65 -5.18 10.06 -15.57
C GLY A 65 -6.66 10.43 -15.46
N ARG A 66 -7.44 10.24 -16.54
CA ARG A 66 -8.90 10.43 -16.50
C ARG A 66 -9.59 9.44 -15.59
N PHE A 67 -9.18 8.17 -15.64
CA PHE A 67 -9.72 7.14 -14.76
C PHE A 67 -9.50 7.47 -13.28
N MET A 68 -8.31 7.90 -12.88
CA MET A 68 -8.02 8.33 -11.52
C MET A 68 -8.90 9.50 -11.07
N LEU A 69 -9.16 10.48 -11.95
CA LEU A 69 -10.10 11.56 -11.64
C LEU A 69 -11.54 11.03 -11.41
N TRP A 70 -11.99 10.08 -12.22
CA TRP A 70 -13.26 9.39 -12.00
C TRP A 70 -13.30 8.64 -10.67
N CYS A 71 -12.18 8.01 -10.26
CA CYS A 71 -12.09 7.38 -8.95
C CYS A 71 -12.26 8.41 -7.82
N VAL A 72 -11.66 9.60 -7.94
CA VAL A 72 -11.84 10.69 -6.97
C VAL A 72 -13.33 11.07 -6.87
N LEU A 73 -14.00 11.29 -8.01
CA LEU A 73 -15.43 11.62 -8.02
C LEU A 73 -16.27 10.51 -7.39
N HIS A 74 -16.03 9.28 -7.79
CA HIS A 74 -16.77 8.11 -7.31
C HIS A 74 -16.60 7.92 -5.81
N ASP A 75 -15.36 7.92 -5.31
CA ASP A 75 -15.09 7.61 -3.90
C ASP A 75 -15.58 8.73 -2.97
N VAL A 76 -15.50 10.01 -3.39
CA VAL A 76 -16.12 11.12 -2.66
C VAL A 76 -17.63 10.89 -2.51
N ILE A 77 -18.32 10.49 -3.58
CA ILE A 77 -19.76 10.22 -3.55
C ILE A 77 -20.06 8.96 -2.72
N ARG A 78 -19.33 7.87 -2.97
CA ARG A 78 -19.54 6.56 -2.32
C ARG A 78 -19.41 6.64 -0.80
N PHE A 79 -18.36 7.27 -0.31
CA PHE A 79 -18.06 7.32 1.12
C PHE A 79 -18.77 8.46 1.87
N ASN A 80 -19.29 9.46 1.16
CA ASN A 80 -19.93 10.62 1.76
C ASN A 80 -21.39 10.84 1.35
N GLY A 81 -21.90 10.17 0.30
CA GLY A 81 -23.16 10.49 -0.45
C GLY A 81 -24.23 9.47 -0.09
N ARG A 82 -24.65 8.65 0.47
CA ARG A 82 -25.86 7.82 0.60
C ARG A 82 -26.37 7.72 2.06
N GLY A 83 -27.64 7.97 2.28
CA GLY A 83 -28.27 7.84 3.57
C GLY A 83 -29.71 7.34 3.48
N PRO A 84 -30.26 6.76 4.56
CA PRO A 84 -31.57 6.07 4.54
C PRO A 84 -32.81 6.96 4.54
N GLY A 85 -32.69 8.32 4.53
CA GLY A 85 -33.86 9.19 4.57
C GLY A 85 -33.66 10.53 3.85
N PRO A 86 -34.79 11.24 3.46
CA PRO A 86 -34.72 12.46 2.65
C PRO A 86 -33.92 13.59 3.28
N ALA A 87 -34.04 13.82 4.57
CA ALA A 87 -33.28 14.86 5.28
C ALA A 87 -31.79 14.54 5.41
N GLU A 88 -31.45 13.26 5.46
CA GLU A 88 -30.08 12.78 5.49
C GLU A 88 -29.44 12.77 4.10
N LEU A 89 -30.22 12.56 3.05
CA LEU A 89 -29.82 12.74 1.65
C LEU A 89 -29.38 14.19 1.40
N VAL A 90 -30.21 15.18 1.74
CA VAL A 90 -29.87 16.62 1.56
C VAL A 90 -28.60 16.99 2.34
N ARG A 91 -28.44 16.51 3.57
CA ARG A 91 -27.20 16.73 4.36
C ARG A 91 -25.98 16.13 3.69
N LYS A 92 -26.10 14.95 3.11
CA LYS A 92 -24.99 14.25 2.47
C LYS A 92 -24.63 14.86 1.13
N ASP A 93 -25.61 15.30 0.34
CA ASP A 93 -25.38 16.02 -0.91
C ASP A 93 -24.65 17.33 -0.67
N LEU A 94 -25.04 18.10 0.35
CA LEU A 94 -24.33 19.32 0.78
C LEU A 94 -22.89 18.99 1.23
N LYS A 95 -22.68 17.90 1.96
CA LYS A 95 -21.35 17.46 2.38
C LYS A 95 -20.47 17.09 1.17
N VAL A 96 -21.01 16.35 0.22
CA VAL A 96 -20.32 15.97 -1.03
C VAL A 96 -19.97 17.21 -1.83
N ALA A 97 -20.92 18.13 -2.04
CA ALA A 97 -20.69 19.39 -2.76
C ALA A 97 -19.61 20.23 -2.06
N ARG A 98 -19.60 20.28 -0.73
CA ARG A 98 -18.56 20.97 0.03
C ARG A 98 -17.19 20.33 -0.16
N ILE A 99 -17.08 19.00 -0.13
CA ILE A 99 -15.80 18.30 -0.36
C ILE A 99 -15.26 18.65 -1.75
N PHE A 100 -16.10 18.64 -2.79
CA PHE A 100 -15.67 19.04 -4.14
C PHE A 100 -15.24 20.49 -4.20
N ALA A 101 -15.95 21.40 -3.57
CA ALA A 101 -15.54 22.81 -3.48
C ALA A 101 -14.19 22.96 -2.75
N GLU A 102 -13.97 22.24 -1.65
CA GLU A 102 -12.71 22.27 -0.90
C GLU A 102 -11.54 21.66 -1.68
N LEU A 103 -11.78 20.61 -2.48
CA LEU A 103 -10.80 20.04 -3.42
C LEU A 103 -10.46 21.06 -4.52
N ALA A 104 -11.47 21.66 -5.16
CA ALA A 104 -11.29 22.67 -6.23
C ALA A 104 -10.54 23.91 -5.73
N LEU A 105 -10.76 24.31 -4.48
CA LEU A 105 -10.08 25.44 -3.83
C LEU A 105 -8.69 25.07 -3.26
N GLY A 106 -8.24 23.83 -3.41
CA GLY A 106 -6.96 23.36 -2.88
C GLY A 106 -6.89 23.31 -1.34
N ARG A 107 -8.04 23.36 -0.65
CA ARG A 107 -8.13 23.23 0.81
C ARG A 107 -8.06 21.79 1.26
N LYS A 108 -8.49 20.86 0.41
CA LYS A 108 -8.31 19.41 0.55
C LYS A 108 -7.55 18.85 -0.65
N ALA A 109 -6.97 17.67 -0.47
CA ALA A 109 -6.32 16.94 -1.54
C ALA A 109 -6.70 15.45 -1.50
N PRO A 110 -6.68 14.73 -2.64
CA PRO A 110 -6.84 13.29 -2.63
C PRO A 110 -5.63 12.60 -1.98
N LEU A 111 -5.90 11.56 -1.20
CA LEU A 111 -4.92 10.57 -0.80
C LEU A 111 -5.23 9.28 -1.56
N PHE A 112 -4.38 8.95 -2.51
CA PHE A 112 -4.45 7.69 -3.24
C PHE A 112 -3.79 6.60 -2.39
N LYS A 113 -4.58 5.76 -1.73
CA LYS A 113 -4.06 4.55 -1.06
C LYS A 113 -4.04 3.44 -2.09
N ASP A 114 -2.85 3.15 -2.60
CA ASP A 114 -2.73 2.20 -3.70
C ASP A 114 -1.37 1.46 -3.68
N PRO A 115 -1.31 0.26 -3.08
CA PRO A 115 -0.09 -0.54 -3.10
C PRO A 115 0.25 -1.01 -4.53
N ILE A 116 -0.76 -1.19 -5.39
CA ILE A 116 -0.58 -1.69 -6.75
C ILE A 116 0.03 -0.63 -7.67
N ALA A 117 -0.12 0.66 -7.32
CA ALA A 117 0.50 1.77 -8.04
C ALA A 117 2.02 1.85 -7.89
N LEU A 118 2.65 0.98 -7.09
CA LEU A 118 4.09 1.07 -6.76
C LEU A 118 4.97 1.21 -8.01
N MET A 119 4.74 0.40 -9.05
CA MET A 119 5.57 0.43 -10.27
C MET A 119 5.33 1.68 -11.13
N SER A 120 4.30 2.46 -10.81
CA SER A 120 3.91 3.70 -11.48
C SER A 120 3.95 4.92 -10.56
N ALA A 121 4.63 4.83 -9.41
CA ALA A 121 4.64 5.90 -8.41
C ALA A 121 5.23 7.20 -8.98
N GLU A 122 6.26 7.15 -9.82
CA GLU A 122 6.84 8.32 -10.49
C GLU A 122 5.81 9.01 -11.41
N TRP A 123 5.06 8.23 -12.20
CA TRP A 123 4.02 8.78 -13.04
C TRP A 123 2.90 9.45 -12.23
N VAL A 124 2.47 8.84 -11.12
CA VAL A 124 1.46 9.44 -10.23
C VAL A 124 1.97 10.73 -9.62
N ALA A 125 3.22 10.71 -9.12
CA ALA A 125 3.85 11.88 -8.53
C ALA A 125 3.93 13.04 -9.52
N GLU A 126 4.39 12.79 -10.74
CA GLU A 126 4.51 13.79 -11.79
C GLU A 126 3.13 14.28 -12.27
N ARG A 127 2.21 13.36 -12.55
CA ARG A 127 0.89 13.68 -13.13
C ARG A 127 -0.02 14.49 -12.23
N PHE A 128 0.07 14.28 -10.91
CA PHE A 128 -0.80 14.89 -9.92
C PHE A 128 -0.06 15.83 -8.95
N ASP A 129 1.21 16.07 -9.15
CA ASP A 129 2.09 16.77 -8.18
C ASP A 129 1.96 16.15 -6.78
N ALA A 130 1.94 14.82 -6.71
CA ALA A 130 1.66 14.09 -5.48
C ALA A 130 2.93 13.89 -4.65
N ARG A 131 2.82 14.02 -3.34
CA ARG A 131 3.83 13.54 -2.39
C ARG A 131 3.73 12.03 -2.28
N VAL A 132 4.85 11.34 -2.19
CA VAL A 132 4.88 9.87 -2.15
C VAL A 132 5.33 9.38 -0.79
N LEU A 133 4.51 8.52 -0.19
CA LEU A 133 4.79 7.78 1.03
C LEU A 133 4.82 6.29 0.71
N MET A 134 5.98 5.66 0.90
CA MET A 134 6.18 4.24 0.63
C MET A 134 6.32 3.45 1.94
N ALA A 135 5.48 2.43 2.09
CA ALA A 135 5.52 1.52 3.21
C ALA A 135 6.40 0.30 2.90
N VAL A 136 7.31 -0.01 3.80
CA VAL A 136 8.15 -1.22 3.75
C VAL A 136 7.75 -2.14 4.90
N ARG A 137 7.72 -3.44 4.67
CA ARG A 137 7.45 -4.46 5.68
C ARG A 137 8.48 -5.56 5.61
N HIS A 138 8.87 -6.11 6.78
CA HIS A 138 9.85 -7.21 6.86
C HIS A 138 9.45 -8.40 5.96
N PRO A 139 10.39 -9.03 5.22
CA PRO A 139 10.05 -10.10 4.27
C PRO A 139 9.24 -11.23 4.91
N ALA A 140 9.69 -11.75 6.05
CA ALA A 140 8.96 -12.81 6.75
C ALA A 140 7.57 -12.35 7.23
N ALA A 141 7.41 -11.09 7.65
CA ALA A 141 6.11 -10.54 8.03
C ALA A 141 5.16 -10.41 6.82
N TYR A 142 5.69 -10.06 5.66
CA TYR A 142 4.94 -10.03 4.40
C TYR A 142 4.50 -11.44 3.99
N VAL A 143 5.45 -12.38 3.89
CA VAL A 143 5.19 -13.78 3.52
C VAL A 143 4.18 -14.42 4.46
N ASN A 144 4.31 -14.21 5.79
CA ASN A 144 3.32 -14.67 6.75
C ASN A 144 1.92 -14.08 6.51
N SER A 145 1.85 -12.81 6.10
CA SER A 145 0.56 -12.16 5.85
C SER A 145 -0.15 -12.70 4.61
N VAL A 146 0.56 -12.97 3.52
CA VAL A 146 -0.03 -13.55 2.30
C VAL A 146 -0.32 -15.03 2.47
N ARG A 147 0.53 -15.79 3.20
CA ARG A 147 0.29 -17.20 3.58
C ARG A 147 -1.02 -17.36 4.34
N ARG A 148 -1.25 -16.53 5.35
CA ARG A 148 -2.45 -16.60 6.20
C ARG A 148 -3.74 -16.34 5.43
N LEU A 149 -3.69 -15.60 4.35
CA LEU A 149 -4.83 -15.30 3.48
C LEU A 149 -4.92 -16.25 2.28
N ASP A 150 -4.00 -17.18 2.18
CA ASP A 150 -3.83 -18.06 1.02
C ASP A 150 -3.80 -17.29 -0.32
N TRP A 151 -3.21 -16.10 -0.30
CA TRP A 151 -3.16 -15.25 -1.49
C TRP A 151 -2.04 -15.69 -2.43
N ARG A 152 -2.42 -15.87 -3.67
CA ARG A 152 -1.49 -16.02 -4.75
C ARG A 152 -0.71 -14.72 -4.97
N THR A 153 0.59 -14.84 -5.26
CA THR A 153 1.48 -13.73 -5.60
C THR A 153 2.06 -14.00 -6.98
N PRO A 154 1.36 -13.62 -8.06
CA PRO A 154 1.70 -14.03 -9.42
C PRO A 154 2.96 -13.32 -9.92
N VAL A 155 4.06 -14.07 -10.10
CA VAL A 155 5.31 -13.55 -10.66
C VAL A 155 5.17 -13.14 -12.12
N GLU A 156 4.20 -13.70 -12.83
CA GLU A 156 3.86 -13.35 -14.19
C GLU A 156 3.41 -11.90 -14.38
N ASP A 157 2.84 -11.28 -13.36
CA ASP A 157 2.50 -9.85 -13.39
C ASP A 157 3.74 -8.97 -13.64
N PHE A 158 4.93 -9.45 -13.28
CA PHE A 158 6.19 -8.74 -13.52
C PHE A 158 6.85 -9.20 -14.82
N THR A 159 6.86 -10.51 -15.11
CA THR A 159 7.57 -11.07 -16.26
C THR A 159 6.94 -10.70 -17.59
N GLU A 160 5.67 -10.38 -17.61
CA GLU A 160 4.97 -9.86 -18.79
C GLU A 160 5.13 -8.35 -19.01
N GLN A 161 6.07 -7.71 -18.29
CA GLN A 161 6.41 -6.31 -18.42
C GLN A 161 7.90 -6.12 -18.77
N PRO A 162 8.29 -6.17 -20.05
CA PRO A 162 9.72 -6.14 -20.45
C PRO A 162 10.48 -4.93 -19.89
N ARG A 163 9.88 -3.75 -19.94
CA ARG A 163 10.50 -2.52 -19.39
C ARG A 163 10.68 -2.56 -17.87
N LEU A 164 9.85 -3.30 -17.17
CA LEU A 164 10.04 -3.51 -15.72
C LEU A 164 11.20 -4.45 -15.49
N LEU A 165 11.25 -5.60 -16.18
CA LEU A 165 12.35 -6.55 -16.09
C LEU A 165 13.70 -5.91 -16.40
N GLU A 166 13.80 -5.11 -17.46
CA GLU A 166 15.01 -4.36 -17.82
C GLU A 166 15.50 -3.41 -16.73
N SER A 167 14.59 -2.93 -15.87
CA SER A 167 14.91 -2.03 -14.76
C SER A 167 15.30 -2.73 -13.46
N LEU A 168 15.11 -4.04 -13.38
CA LEU A 168 15.50 -4.86 -12.23
C LEU A 168 16.93 -5.38 -12.37
N PRO A 169 17.60 -5.77 -11.27
CA PRO A 169 18.86 -6.51 -11.33
C PRO A 169 18.72 -7.79 -12.15
N ALA A 170 19.76 -8.13 -12.93
CA ALA A 170 19.73 -9.27 -13.87
C ALA A 170 19.38 -10.59 -13.17
N ASP A 171 20.00 -10.84 -12.01
CA ASP A 171 19.74 -12.04 -11.20
C ASP A 171 18.28 -12.17 -10.73
N LEU A 172 17.62 -11.04 -10.42
CA LEU A 172 16.22 -11.04 -10.06
C LEU A 172 15.33 -11.29 -11.29
N SER A 173 15.62 -10.65 -12.40
CA SER A 173 14.88 -10.86 -13.65
C SER A 173 14.99 -12.31 -14.14
N GLU A 174 16.19 -12.92 -14.06
CA GLU A 174 16.41 -14.33 -14.39
C GLU A 174 15.63 -15.26 -13.44
N ALA A 175 15.66 -14.99 -12.14
CA ALA A 175 14.89 -15.77 -11.15
C ALA A 175 13.39 -15.72 -11.42
N LEU A 176 12.85 -14.54 -11.74
CA LEU A 176 11.43 -14.35 -12.08
C LEU A 176 11.05 -15.11 -13.36
N LEU A 177 11.86 -14.97 -14.43
CA LEU A 177 11.61 -15.65 -15.70
C LEU A 177 11.69 -17.17 -15.56
N LYS A 178 12.68 -17.68 -14.81
CA LYS A 178 12.80 -19.10 -14.49
C LYS A 178 11.54 -19.58 -13.77
N ARG A 179 11.13 -18.88 -12.71
CA ARG A 179 9.95 -19.25 -11.91
C ARG A 179 8.66 -19.22 -12.75
N ALA A 180 8.47 -18.21 -13.57
CA ALA A 180 7.31 -18.11 -14.47
C ALA A 180 7.28 -19.21 -15.55
N SER A 181 8.42 -19.83 -15.88
CA SER A 181 8.50 -20.96 -16.83
C SER A 181 8.13 -22.31 -16.20
N GLU A 182 8.16 -22.43 -14.88
CA GLU A 182 7.79 -23.65 -14.16
C GLU A 182 6.27 -23.88 -14.25
N ARG A 183 5.84 -25.08 -14.60
CA ARG A 183 4.43 -25.44 -14.79
C ARG A 183 4.08 -26.71 -14.00
N PRO A 184 2.87 -26.79 -13.41
CA PRO A 184 1.83 -25.76 -13.35
C PRO A 184 2.20 -24.61 -12.40
N LEU A 185 1.68 -23.41 -12.68
CA LEU A 185 1.79 -22.28 -11.75
C LEU A 185 0.94 -22.53 -10.51
N PRO A 186 1.38 -22.07 -9.33
CA PRO A 186 0.59 -22.17 -8.10
C PRO A 186 -0.77 -21.49 -8.24
N GLU A 187 -1.83 -22.15 -7.78
CA GLU A 187 -3.18 -21.55 -7.71
C GLU A 187 -3.41 -20.80 -6.39
N HIS A 188 -2.63 -21.11 -5.38
CA HIS A 188 -2.70 -20.59 -4.03
C HIS A 188 -1.38 -19.93 -3.61
N PHE A 189 -1.25 -19.68 -2.31
CA PHE A 189 -0.01 -19.17 -1.73
C PHE A 189 1.18 -20.09 -2.06
N ASP A 190 2.27 -19.47 -2.51
CA ASP A 190 3.59 -20.09 -2.66
C ASP A 190 4.66 -19.23 -2.00
N LEU A 191 5.53 -19.84 -1.21
CA LEU A 191 6.56 -19.15 -0.43
C LEU A 191 7.62 -18.50 -1.32
N VAL A 192 8.02 -19.18 -2.39
CA VAL A 192 9.05 -18.70 -3.34
C VAL A 192 8.50 -17.48 -4.11
N ASP A 193 7.27 -17.60 -4.63
CA ASP A 193 6.62 -16.50 -5.35
C ASP A 193 6.45 -15.28 -4.44
N ALA A 194 6.00 -15.49 -3.20
CA ALA A 194 5.85 -14.41 -2.23
C ALA A 194 7.18 -13.71 -1.91
N ALA A 195 8.26 -14.47 -1.72
CA ALA A 195 9.59 -13.92 -1.44
C ALA A 195 10.17 -13.15 -2.65
N LEU A 196 9.99 -13.67 -3.86
CA LEU A 196 10.41 -12.99 -5.10
C LEU A 196 9.60 -11.72 -5.34
N CYS A 197 8.27 -11.74 -5.18
CA CYS A 197 7.43 -10.56 -5.28
C CYS A 197 7.87 -9.48 -4.26
N TRP A 198 8.15 -9.87 -3.01
CA TRP A 198 8.70 -8.97 -2.02
C TRP A 198 10.00 -8.32 -2.50
N ARG A 199 10.91 -9.11 -3.05
CA ARG A 199 12.19 -8.61 -3.58
C ARG A 199 11.98 -7.61 -4.71
N VAL A 200 11.05 -7.84 -5.62
CA VAL A 200 10.68 -6.88 -6.68
C VAL A 200 10.22 -5.57 -6.09
N PHE A 201 9.24 -5.60 -5.17
CA PHE A 201 8.69 -4.39 -4.56
C PHE A 201 9.78 -3.53 -3.93
N TYR A 202 10.64 -4.13 -3.12
CA TYR A 202 11.58 -3.34 -2.33
C TYR A 202 12.91 -3.06 -3.03
N THR A 203 13.20 -3.77 -4.11
CA THR A 203 14.19 -3.31 -5.11
C THR A 203 13.72 -1.99 -5.74
N VAL A 204 12.47 -1.92 -6.19
CA VAL A 204 11.89 -0.69 -6.77
C VAL A 204 11.81 0.44 -5.74
N VAL A 205 11.37 0.16 -4.51
CA VAL A 205 11.37 1.17 -3.43
C VAL A 205 12.77 1.72 -3.17
N ASN A 206 13.79 0.85 -3.16
CA ASN A 206 15.17 1.29 -2.96
C ASN A 206 15.71 2.14 -4.13
N GLN A 207 15.34 1.80 -5.36
CA GLN A 207 15.64 2.61 -6.54
C GLN A 207 14.97 3.99 -6.45
N TYR A 208 13.70 4.06 -6.03
CA TYR A 208 12.98 5.32 -5.82
C TYR A 208 13.62 6.15 -4.71
N ARG A 209 13.99 5.54 -3.58
CA ARG A 209 14.68 6.24 -2.49
C ARG A 209 15.98 6.92 -2.95
N SER A 210 16.69 6.30 -3.87
CA SER A 210 17.93 6.87 -4.42
C SER A 210 17.68 8.00 -5.42
N ARG A 211 16.59 7.93 -6.21
CA ARG A 211 16.25 8.93 -7.24
C ARG A 211 15.44 10.10 -6.68
N HIS A 212 14.66 9.87 -5.64
CA HIS A 212 13.75 10.83 -5.03
C HIS A 212 13.98 10.90 -3.52
N PRO A 213 15.03 11.60 -3.05
CA PRO A 213 15.37 11.68 -1.63
C PRO A 213 14.33 12.42 -0.78
N ASP A 214 13.41 13.15 -1.41
CA ASP A 214 12.26 13.81 -0.80
C ASP A 214 11.05 12.88 -0.59
N TRP A 215 11.05 11.67 -1.17
CA TRP A 215 10.00 10.70 -0.95
C TRP A 215 10.13 10.04 0.42
N ILE A 216 8.99 9.83 1.06
CA ILE A 216 8.95 9.32 2.43
C ILE A 216 8.95 7.79 2.37
N VAL A 217 9.88 7.17 3.09
CA VAL A 217 9.91 5.71 3.28
C VAL A 217 9.75 5.40 4.76
N VAL A 218 8.75 4.57 5.11
CA VAL A 218 8.52 4.14 6.49
C VAL A 218 8.53 2.61 6.58
N ARG A 219 9.16 2.08 7.61
CA ARG A 219 9.04 0.66 7.94
C ARG A 219 7.79 0.45 8.78
N HIS A 220 6.98 -0.51 8.39
CA HIS A 220 5.75 -0.87 9.12
C HIS A 220 6.03 -1.17 10.59
N GLU A 221 7.12 -1.88 10.86
CA GLU A 221 7.52 -2.28 12.20
C GLU A 221 7.87 -1.08 13.10
N ASP A 222 8.51 -0.04 12.54
CA ASP A 222 8.82 1.17 13.30
C ASP A 222 7.54 1.95 13.62
N MET A 223 6.67 2.08 12.63
CA MET A 223 5.35 2.67 12.84
C MET A 223 4.53 1.90 13.89
N CYS A 224 4.63 0.58 13.91
CA CYS A 224 3.96 -0.27 14.91
C CYS A 224 4.52 -0.09 16.33
N ARG A 225 5.83 0.08 16.48
CA ARG A 225 6.48 0.23 17.81
C ARG A 225 6.14 1.56 18.45
N ASP A 226 6.13 2.62 17.66
CA ASP A 226 5.86 3.99 18.12
C ASP A 226 4.93 4.73 17.16
N TYR A 227 3.67 4.24 17.10
CA TYR A 227 2.67 4.76 16.18
C TYR A 227 2.33 6.23 16.43
N MET A 228 2.29 6.67 17.69
CA MET A 228 1.93 8.07 18.01
C MET A 228 2.97 9.05 17.46
N GLU A 229 4.25 8.83 17.74
CA GLU A 229 5.33 9.69 17.25
C GLU A 229 5.52 9.52 15.75
N GLY A 230 5.40 8.27 15.23
CA GLY A 230 5.46 7.98 13.81
C GLY A 230 4.42 8.77 13.00
N PHE A 231 3.15 8.78 13.45
CA PHE A 231 2.11 9.56 12.78
C PHE A 231 2.28 11.06 12.99
N ARG A 232 2.64 11.52 14.18
CA ARG A 232 2.93 12.94 14.41
C ARG A 232 3.97 13.45 13.41
N ARG A 233 5.09 12.71 13.26
CA ARG A 233 6.14 13.05 12.29
C ARG A 233 5.62 13.03 10.84
N LEU A 234 4.78 12.08 10.46
CA LEU A 234 4.19 12.06 9.11
C LEU A 234 3.27 13.27 8.87
N TYR A 235 2.48 13.67 9.88
CA TYR A 235 1.66 14.87 9.81
C TYR A 235 2.51 16.11 9.60
N ASP A 236 3.58 16.28 10.37
CA ASP A 236 4.51 17.41 10.23
C ASP A 236 5.15 17.44 8.83
N ILE A 237 5.68 16.30 8.37
CA ILE A 237 6.29 16.21 7.03
C ILE A 237 5.27 16.52 5.94
N LEU A 238 4.04 16.04 6.06
CA LEU A 238 2.98 16.25 5.06
C LEU A 238 2.28 17.60 5.21
N GLY A 239 2.59 18.40 6.25
CA GLY A 239 1.96 19.67 6.54
C GLY A 239 0.48 19.54 6.90
N LEU A 240 0.11 18.45 7.57
CA LEU A 240 -1.24 18.17 8.06
C LEU A 240 -1.43 18.64 9.48
N THR A 241 -2.66 18.99 9.84
CA THR A 241 -3.01 19.43 11.20
C THR A 241 -3.08 18.25 12.16
N TRP A 242 -2.19 18.22 13.15
CA TRP A 242 -2.24 17.28 14.27
C TRP A 242 -3.08 17.85 15.40
N SER A 243 -4.29 17.34 15.61
CA SER A 243 -5.20 17.75 16.66
C SER A 243 -5.37 16.66 17.73
N GLU A 244 -5.98 17.00 18.86
CA GLU A 244 -6.36 16.02 19.90
C GLU A 244 -7.31 14.95 19.35
N GLU A 245 -8.22 15.32 18.44
CA GLU A 245 -9.12 14.38 17.78
C GLU A 245 -8.35 13.37 16.89
N VAL A 246 -7.34 13.85 16.17
CA VAL A 246 -6.43 12.99 15.38
C VAL A 246 -5.65 12.05 16.30
N ALA A 247 -5.05 12.59 17.36
CA ALA A 247 -4.31 11.78 18.33
C ALA A 247 -5.18 10.68 18.96
N ALA A 248 -6.40 11.03 19.37
CA ALA A 248 -7.36 10.06 19.92
C ALA A 248 -7.78 9.01 18.88
N GLY A 249 -7.94 9.39 17.61
CA GLY A 249 -8.25 8.46 16.52
C GLY A 249 -7.12 7.48 16.22
N VAL A 250 -5.87 7.97 16.21
CA VAL A 250 -4.67 7.12 16.06
C VAL A 250 -4.53 6.15 17.22
N GLU A 251 -4.69 6.61 18.46
CA GLU A 251 -4.67 5.76 19.66
C GLU A 251 -5.78 4.71 19.61
N GLY A 252 -7.01 5.11 19.29
CA GLY A 252 -8.16 4.20 19.21
C GLY A 252 -8.01 3.11 18.14
N SER A 253 -7.28 3.38 17.05
CA SER A 253 -7.01 2.37 16.00
C SER A 253 -5.85 1.44 16.35
N SER A 254 -4.84 1.90 17.08
CA SER A 254 -3.51 1.30 17.17
C SER A 254 -3.10 0.91 18.59
N GLY A 255 -3.88 1.33 19.60
CA GLY A 255 -3.55 1.22 21.02
C GLY A 255 -3.53 -0.22 21.56
N ARG A 256 -2.90 -0.39 22.74
CA ARG A 256 -2.69 -1.68 23.44
C ARG A 256 -3.98 -2.37 23.84
N ASP A 257 -5.07 -1.64 24.04
CA ASP A 257 -6.35 -2.20 24.45
C ASP A 257 -7.11 -2.86 23.29
N ASN A 258 -6.58 -2.76 22.08
CA ASN A 258 -7.14 -3.41 20.91
C ASN A 258 -6.77 -4.90 20.90
N ARG A 259 -7.78 -5.75 20.72
CA ARG A 259 -7.57 -7.19 20.60
C ARG A 259 -6.81 -7.52 19.33
N VAL A 260 -5.81 -8.40 19.42
CA VAL A 260 -5.22 -9.05 18.26
C VAL A 260 -6.30 -9.89 17.60
N VAL A 261 -6.76 -9.48 16.41
CA VAL A 261 -7.74 -10.26 15.66
C VAL A 261 -7.02 -11.51 15.13
N GLN A 262 -7.32 -12.65 15.75
CA GLN A 262 -6.94 -13.96 15.22
C GLN A 262 -7.99 -14.36 14.18
N GLY A 263 -7.56 -14.58 12.94
CA GLY A 263 -8.44 -15.04 11.85
C GLY A 263 -8.10 -14.41 10.50
N ASP A 264 -8.84 -14.81 9.48
CA ASP A 264 -8.60 -14.49 8.05
C ASP A 264 -9.12 -13.11 7.61
N VAL A 265 -9.25 -12.17 8.54
CA VAL A 265 -9.69 -10.81 8.21
C VAL A 265 -8.55 -10.04 7.56
N ALA A 266 -8.73 -9.69 6.29
CA ALA A 266 -7.71 -8.99 5.50
C ALA A 266 -7.39 -7.59 6.05
N HIS A 267 -8.36 -6.88 6.62
CA HIS A 267 -8.23 -5.50 7.11
C HIS A 267 -9.02 -5.30 8.42
N PRO A 268 -8.52 -5.76 9.57
CA PRO A 268 -9.16 -5.45 10.85
C PRO A 268 -9.00 -3.96 11.17
N LYS A 269 -10.07 -3.34 11.64
CA LYS A 269 -10.13 -1.88 11.88
C LYS A 269 -9.37 -1.42 13.12
N THR A 270 -9.19 -2.32 14.09
CA THR A 270 -8.51 -2.03 15.36
C THR A 270 -7.60 -3.19 15.73
N GLN A 271 -6.33 -2.92 16.01
CA GLN A 271 -5.33 -3.94 16.38
C GLN A 271 -4.31 -3.34 17.34
N ASP A 272 -3.79 -4.17 18.27
CA ASP A 272 -2.53 -3.83 18.93
C ASP A 272 -1.40 -3.87 17.90
N SER A 273 -0.95 -2.69 17.48
CA SER A 273 0.05 -2.55 16.44
C SER A 273 1.41 -3.14 16.84
N ARG A 274 1.78 -3.12 18.12
CA ARG A 274 3.08 -3.64 18.57
C ARG A 274 3.22 -5.14 18.36
N THR A 275 2.16 -5.90 18.58
CA THR A 275 2.17 -7.34 18.33
C THR A 275 2.24 -7.69 16.86
N LEU A 276 1.79 -6.79 15.98
CA LEU A 276 1.84 -6.98 14.53
C LEU A 276 3.25 -6.93 13.96
N ALA A 277 4.14 -6.17 14.57
CA ALA A 277 5.53 -6.05 14.14
C ALA A 277 6.27 -7.40 14.15
N GLU A 278 5.90 -8.27 15.09
CA GLU A 278 6.59 -9.53 15.35
C GLU A 278 5.73 -10.79 15.14
N ILE A 279 4.51 -10.64 14.63
CA ILE A 279 3.52 -11.72 14.48
C ILE A 279 4.01 -12.92 13.65
N TRP A 280 5.04 -12.73 12.83
CA TRP A 280 5.63 -13.78 12.00
C TRP A 280 6.64 -14.66 12.75
N LYS A 281 7.18 -14.21 13.89
CA LYS A 281 8.14 -14.96 14.71
C LYS A 281 7.49 -16.25 15.21
N GLY A 282 8.22 -17.36 15.11
CA GLY A 282 7.68 -18.69 15.43
C GLY A 282 6.67 -19.28 14.43
N ARG A 283 6.44 -18.62 13.27
CA ARG A 283 5.49 -19.10 12.24
C ARG A 283 6.13 -19.84 11.08
N PHE A 284 7.45 -19.89 11.04
CA PHE A 284 8.23 -20.52 9.98
C PHE A 284 9.23 -21.49 10.56
N THR A 285 9.50 -22.56 9.82
CA THR A 285 10.64 -23.44 10.09
C THR A 285 11.95 -22.69 9.78
N PRO A 286 13.09 -23.12 10.34
CA PRO A 286 14.39 -22.54 10.01
C PRO A 286 14.71 -22.58 8.51
N GLY A 287 14.31 -23.66 7.81
CA GLY A 287 14.50 -23.79 6.36
C GLY A 287 13.68 -22.78 5.56
N GLU A 288 12.40 -22.57 5.92
CA GLU A 288 11.56 -21.57 5.29
C GLU A 288 12.11 -20.16 5.50
N LEU A 289 12.60 -19.83 6.70
CA LEU A 289 13.21 -18.53 6.96
C LEU A 289 14.49 -18.31 6.15
N SER A 290 15.33 -19.35 6.02
CA SER A 290 16.52 -19.28 5.15
C SER A 290 16.12 -18.98 3.73
N THR A 291 15.13 -19.70 3.18
CA THR A 291 14.60 -19.48 1.84
C THR A 291 14.07 -18.06 1.65
N ILE A 292 13.26 -17.55 2.58
CA ILE A 292 12.72 -16.18 2.51
C ILE A 292 13.87 -15.18 2.52
N ARG A 293 14.84 -15.34 3.41
CA ARG A 293 15.99 -14.45 3.55
C ARG A 293 16.85 -14.43 2.29
N GLU A 294 17.15 -15.59 1.73
CA GLU A 294 17.97 -15.75 0.51
C GLU A 294 17.27 -15.11 -0.70
N LEU A 295 16.01 -15.46 -0.94
CA LEU A 295 15.24 -14.95 -2.08
C LEU A 295 14.96 -13.45 -2.02
N SER A 296 14.85 -12.88 -0.82
CA SER A 296 14.65 -11.44 -0.64
C SER A 296 15.95 -10.62 -0.62
N SER A 297 17.13 -11.28 -0.62
CA SER A 297 18.45 -10.62 -0.68
C SER A 297 18.73 -10.11 -2.13
N PRO A 298 19.51 -9.00 -2.27
CA PRO A 298 20.00 -8.12 -1.20
C PRO A 298 18.99 -7.03 -0.79
N ALA A 299 17.78 -7.02 -1.34
CA ALA A 299 16.83 -5.92 -1.15
C ALA A 299 16.47 -5.68 0.33
N TRP A 300 16.37 -6.74 1.16
CA TRP A 300 16.02 -6.57 2.57
C TRP A 300 17.11 -5.82 3.36
N GLU A 301 18.38 -5.97 2.98
CA GLU A 301 19.54 -5.35 3.65
C GLU A 301 19.50 -3.82 3.60
N ALA A 302 18.82 -3.26 2.59
CA ALA A 302 18.65 -1.82 2.47
C ALA A 302 17.70 -1.22 3.53
N PHE A 303 16.88 -2.06 4.20
CA PHE A 303 15.84 -1.61 5.12
C PHE A 303 15.96 -2.20 6.50
N TYR A 304 16.55 -3.39 6.65
CA TYR A 304 16.57 -4.14 7.91
C TYR A 304 17.97 -4.58 8.29
N PRO A 305 18.40 -4.39 9.54
CA PRO A 305 19.63 -5.00 10.04
C PRO A 305 19.48 -6.52 10.18
N ALA A 306 20.58 -7.27 10.08
CA ALA A 306 20.58 -8.73 10.10
C ALA A 306 19.91 -9.33 11.35
N GLN A 307 20.02 -8.65 12.48
CA GLN A 307 19.43 -9.07 13.77
C GLN A 307 17.89 -9.15 13.74
N THR A 308 17.23 -8.48 12.78
CA THR A 308 15.77 -8.56 12.67
C THR A 308 15.27 -9.93 12.26
N TRP A 309 16.15 -10.81 11.77
CA TRP A 309 15.85 -12.19 11.40
C TRP A 309 15.92 -13.18 12.57
N GLU A 310 16.41 -12.74 13.72
CA GLU A 310 16.47 -13.60 14.90
C GLU A 310 15.05 -13.90 15.38
N GLN A 311 14.75 -15.19 15.52
CA GLN A 311 13.53 -15.64 16.18
C GLN A 311 13.67 -15.44 17.69
N LEU A 312 12.55 -15.25 18.37
CA LEU A 312 12.55 -15.38 19.82
C LEU A 312 13.07 -16.79 20.14
N GLN A 313 14.19 -16.88 20.83
CA GLN A 313 14.63 -18.15 21.45
C GLN A 313 13.61 -18.44 22.54
N ASP A 314 12.96 -19.61 22.49
CA ASP A 314 12.07 -20.12 23.52
C ASP A 314 12.82 -20.30 24.84
#